data_fa94d2dc0794b41723d7c96c5bdcfdf1
#
_entry.id   fa94d2dc0794b41723d7c96c5bdcfdf1
#
_cell.length_a   1.000
_cell.length_b   1.000
_cell.length_c   1.000
_cell.angle_alpha   90.00
_cell.angle_beta   90.00
_cell.angle_gamma   90.00
#
_symmetry.space_group_name_H-M   'P 1'
#
loop_
_entity.id
_entity.type
_entity.pdbx_description
1 polymer ?
#
loop_
_entity_poly.entity_id
_entity_poly.type
_entity_poly.pdbx_seq_one_letter_code
_entity_poly.pdbx_strand_id
1 'polypeptide(L)'
;QMCIRDRITIGVLTLLTYKTEFGIFLIASFGSSMVLLYGYPESPFAQPKNVFFGHLLTAVVGMIFLYLVPLPLYLILPLAVGFGVGLMIFLNVTHPPAGGNPIIVIMGSVSPDYLLNPVISGSIIILGFGIIINRFILKKSYPKSK
;
A
#
# COMPACT_ATOMS: atom_id res chain seq x y z
N GLN A 1 1.44 20.35 9.80
CA GLN A 1 2.71 19.79 9.26
C GLN A 1 2.53 18.42 8.59
N MET A 2 1.67 17.52 9.10
CA MET A 2 1.38 16.21 8.47
C MET A 2 0.83 16.40 7.05
N CYS A 3 -0.19 17.23 6.89
CA CYS A 3 -0.84 17.48 5.59
C CYS A 3 0.09 18.00 4.47
N ILE A 4 1.19 18.68 4.79
CA ILE A 4 2.14 19.15 3.76
C ILE A 4 2.97 17.97 3.24
N ARG A 5 3.38 17.06 4.12
CA ARG A 5 4.18 15.87 3.77
C ARG A 5 3.38 14.89 2.94
N ASP A 6 2.11 14.67 3.32
CA ASP A 6 1.17 13.86 2.56
C ASP A 6 1.03 14.40 1.14
N ARG A 7 0.81 15.72 1.00
CA ARG A 7 0.67 16.38 -0.30
C ARG A 7 1.89 16.22 -1.18
N ILE A 8 3.11 16.34 -0.61
CA ILE A 8 4.35 16.16 -1.37
C ILE A 8 4.44 14.74 -1.90
N THR A 9 4.27 13.74 -1.03
CA THR A 9 4.40 12.33 -1.44
C THR A 9 3.33 11.92 -2.44
N ILE A 10 2.06 12.24 -2.15
CA ILE A 10 0.96 11.94 -3.06
C ILE A 10 1.10 12.76 -4.35
N GLY A 11 1.54 14.01 -4.25
CA GLY A 11 1.81 14.87 -5.41
C GLY A 11 2.85 14.26 -6.36
N VAL A 12 3.95 13.72 -5.83
CA VAL A 12 4.95 13.02 -6.65
C VAL A 12 4.36 11.80 -7.33
N LEU A 13 3.63 10.94 -6.60
CA LEU A 13 2.97 9.77 -7.18
C LEU A 13 1.95 10.17 -8.26
N THR A 14 1.22 11.25 -8.04
CA THR A 14 0.26 11.79 -9.01
C THR A 14 0.98 12.30 -10.26
N LEU A 15 2.07 13.06 -10.09
CA LEU A 15 2.87 13.55 -11.22
C LEU A 15 3.47 12.40 -12.02
N LEU A 16 4.01 11.37 -11.37
CA LEU A 16 4.51 10.18 -12.04
C LEU A 16 3.41 9.46 -12.81
N THR A 17 2.22 9.35 -12.25
CA THR A 17 1.07 8.70 -12.89
C THR A 17 0.58 9.45 -14.13
N TYR A 18 0.47 10.78 -14.07
CA TYR A 18 -0.21 11.56 -15.11
C TYR A 18 0.73 12.29 -16.07
N LYS A 19 2.01 12.42 -15.73
CA LYS A 19 3.00 13.16 -16.52
C LYS A 19 4.12 12.29 -17.10
N THR A 20 4.09 10.99 -16.82
CA THR A 20 5.05 10.04 -17.40
C THR A 20 4.31 8.89 -18.06
N GLU A 21 4.97 8.22 -19.01
CA GLU A 21 4.45 7.02 -19.68
C GLU A 21 4.75 5.72 -18.91
N PHE A 22 5.34 5.84 -17.70
CA PHE A 22 5.74 4.68 -16.89
C PHE A 22 4.59 3.96 -16.19
N GLY A 23 3.34 4.47 -16.31
CA GLY A 23 2.14 3.83 -15.79
C GLY A 23 1.62 4.43 -14.47
N ILE A 24 0.77 3.68 -13.77
CA ILE A 24 0.09 4.14 -12.56
C ILE A 24 1.00 3.93 -11.34
N PHE A 25 1.27 4.97 -10.56
CA PHE A 25 2.03 4.90 -9.31
C PHE A 25 1.17 5.14 -8.07
N LEU A 26 -0.03 5.68 -8.25
CA LEU A 26 -0.95 6.06 -7.18
C LEU A 26 -2.08 5.04 -7.04
N ILE A 27 -2.26 4.51 -5.84
CA ILE A 27 -3.43 3.72 -5.44
C ILE A 27 -4.08 4.33 -4.18
N ALA A 28 -5.38 4.13 -4.04
CA ALA A 28 -6.16 4.74 -2.95
C ALA A 28 -5.64 4.35 -1.55
N SER A 29 -5.17 3.11 -1.38
CA SER A 29 -4.61 2.63 -0.11
C SER A 29 -3.33 3.36 0.33
N PHE A 30 -2.58 3.97 -0.59
CA PHE A 30 -1.42 4.79 -0.23
C PHE A 30 -1.81 6.06 0.52
N GLY A 31 -2.97 6.66 0.21
CA GLY A 31 -3.50 7.78 0.97
C GLY A 31 -3.64 7.45 2.46
N SER A 32 -4.23 6.30 2.77
CA SER A 32 -4.35 5.80 4.15
C SER A 32 -2.99 5.45 4.77
N SER A 33 -2.04 4.95 3.97
CA SER A 33 -0.68 4.64 4.44
C SER A 33 0.07 5.89 4.90
N MET A 34 -0.20 7.07 4.31
CA MET A 34 0.42 8.33 4.73
C MET A 34 0.05 8.70 6.16
N VAL A 35 -1.18 8.40 6.59
CA VAL A 35 -1.61 8.64 7.98
C VAL A 35 -0.70 7.89 8.96
N LEU A 36 -0.36 6.64 8.67
CA LEU A 36 0.55 5.85 9.51
C LEU A 36 1.99 6.33 9.39
N LEU A 37 2.49 6.52 8.17
CA LEU A 37 3.89 6.90 7.91
C LEU A 37 4.25 8.25 8.53
N TYR A 38 3.35 9.22 8.51
CA TYR A 38 3.63 10.57 9.00
C TYR A 38 2.97 10.92 10.32
N GLY A 39 1.84 10.30 10.64
CA GLY A 39 1.15 10.51 11.90
C GLY A 39 1.66 9.61 13.02
N TYR A 40 1.90 8.35 12.68
CA TYR A 40 2.25 7.30 13.65
C TYR A 40 3.45 6.46 13.20
N PRO A 41 4.62 7.06 12.88
CA PRO A 41 5.78 6.34 12.34
C PRO A 41 6.34 5.29 13.29
N GLU A 42 6.08 5.42 14.60
CA GLU A 42 6.52 4.47 15.62
C GLU A 42 5.65 3.21 15.70
N SER A 43 4.47 3.25 15.05
CA SER A 43 3.56 2.09 14.98
C SER A 43 4.24 0.90 14.28
N PRO A 44 4.08 -0.33 14.79
CA PRO A 44 4.52 -1.52 14.07
C PRO A 44 3.91 -1.62 12.68
N PHE A 45 2.69 -1.15 12.51
CA PHE A 45 1.97 -1.15 11.23
C PHE A 45 2.52 -0.17 10.19
N ALA A 46 3.31 0.81 10.61
CA ALA A 46 3.98 1.78 9.75
C ALA A 46 5.38 1.36 9.32
N GLN A 47 5.92 0.24 9.85
CA GLN A 47 7.28 -0.16 9.54
C GLN A 47 7.41 -0.62 8.07
N PRO A 48 8.59 -0.40 7.43
CA PRO A 48 8.79 -0.68 6.01
C PRO A 48 8.42 -2.11 5.60
N LYS A 49 8.76 -3.10 6.44
CA LYS A 49 8.38 -4.50 6.24
C LYS A 49 6.87 -4.64 6.09
N ASN A 50 6.12 -4.07 7.02
CA ASN A 50 4.67 -4.19 7.07
C ASN A 50 3.99 -3.45 5.91
N VAL A 51 4.46 -2.25 5.60
CA VAL A 51 3.93 -1.46 4.48
C VAL A 51 4.16 -2.19 3.16
N PHE A 52 5.41 -2.55 2.85
CA PHE A 52 5.75 -3.18 1.58
C PHE A 52 5.06 -4.53 1.39
N PHE A 53 5.27 -5.44 2.33
CA PHE A 53 4.70 -6.78 2.22
C PHE A 53 3.20 -6.81 2.43
N GLY A 54 2.64 -5.91 3.23
CA GLY A 54 1.19 -5.79 3.38
C GLY A 54 0.52 -5.43 2.06
N HIS A 55 1.01 -4.39 1.37
CA HIS A 55 0.48 -4.01 0.05
C HIS A 55 0.67 -5.11 -0.99
N LEU A 56 1.86 -5.70 -1.07
CA LEU A 56 2.15 -6.75 -2.03
C LEU A 56 1.27 -7.98 -1.81
N LEU A 57 1.22 -8.48 -0.57
CA LEU A 57 0.46 -9.68 -0.20
C LEU A 57 -1.02 -9.53 -0.52
N THR A 58 -1.63 -8.43 -0.10
CA THR A 58 -3.06 -8.22 -0.30
C THR A 58 -3.43 -7.97 -1.76
N ALA A 59 -2.55 -7.34 -2.53
CA ALA A 59 -2.74 -7.20 -3.98
C ALA A 59 -2.63 -8.56 -4.68
N VAL A 60 -1.67 -9.41 -4.30
CA VAL A 60 -1.55 -10.79 -4.82
C VAL A 60 -2.80 -11.61 -4.48
N VAL A 61 -3.29 -11.53 -3.25
CA VAL A 61 -4.56 -12.18 -2.87
C VAL A 61 -5.70 -11.69 -3.75
N GLY A 62 -5.84 -10.38 -3.94
CA GLY A 62 -6.85 -9.82 -4.84
C GLY A 62 -6.76 -10.38 -6.27
N MET A 63 -5.53 -10.53 -6.80
CA MET A 63 -5.29 -11.12 -8.12
C MET A 63 -5.69 -12.60 -8.18
N ILE A 64 -5.32 -13.39 -7.17
CA ILE A 64 -5.68 -14.80 -7.08
C ILE A 64 -7.21 -14.95 -7.11
N PHE A 65 -7.91 -14.16 -6.31
CA PHE A 65 -9.37 -14.20 -6.28
C PHE A 65 -9.98 -13.72 -7.59
N LEU A 66 -9.45 -12.64 -8.19
CA LEU A 66 -9.95 -12.11 -9.47
C LEU A 66 -9.87 -13.14 -10.60
N TYR A 67 -8.75 -13.85 -10.72
CA TYR A 67 -8.48 -14.71 -11.88
C TYR A 67 -8.85 -16.18 -11.67
N LEU A 68 -8.85 -16.66 -10.42
CA LEU A 68 -9.00 -18.10 -10.15
C LEU A 68 -10.30 -18.46 -9.43
N VAL A 69 -11.04 -17.49 -8.88
CA VAL A 69 -12.22 -17.77 -8.08
C VAL A 69 -13.48 -17.24 -8.79
N PRO A 70 -14.25 -18.09 -9.50
CA PRO A 70 -15.43 -17.67 -10.26
C PRO A 70 -16.66 -17.50 -9.35
N LEU A 71 -16.62 -16.50 -8.48
CA LEU A 71 -17.72 -16.17 -7.58
C LEU A 71 -18.28 -14.77 -7.89
N PRO A 72 -19.57 -14.51 -7.60
CA PRO A 72 -20.13 -13.18 -7.74
C PRO A 72 -19.49 -12.19 -6.75
N LEU A 73 -19.50 -10.88 -7.11
CA LEU A 73 -18.80 -9.83 -6.35
C LEU A 73 -19.14 -9.79 -4.86
N TYR A 74 -20.40 -10.02 -4.50
CA TYR A 74 -20.83 -9.98 -3.10
C TYR A 74 -20.25 -11.12 -2.23
N LEU A 75 -19.74 -12.18 -2.83
CA LEU A 75 -19.02 -13.27 -2.15
C LEU A 75 -17.51 -13.12 -2.27
N ILE A 76 -17.00 -12.81 -3.46
CA ILE A 76 -15.56 -12.76 -3.71
C ILE A 76 -14.87 -11.63 -2.94
N LEU A 77 -15.51 -10.46 -2.81
CA LEU A 77 -14.94 -9.33 -2.09
C LEU A 77 -14.70 -9.60 -0.61
N PRO A 78 -15.69 -10.02 0.19
CA PRO A 78 -15.46 -10.28 1.61
C PRO A 78 -14.50 -11.44 1.84
N LEU A 79 -14.52 -12.47 0.99
CA LEU A 79 -13.58 -13.59 1.09
C LEU A 79 -12.14 -13.15 0.81
N ALA A 80 -11.90 -12.39 -0.27
CA ALA A 80 -10.57 -11.91 -0.62
C ALA A 80 -10.01 -10.95 0.44
N VAL A 81 -10.83 -10.04 0.97
CA VAL A 81 -10.43 -9.12 2.04
C VAL A 81 -10.12 -9.89 3.31
N GLY A 82 -11.03 -10.76 3.75
CA GLY A 82 -10.83 -11.54 4.97
C GLY A 82 -9.60 -12.43 4.90
N PHE A 83 -9.38 -13.10 3.76
CA PHE A 83 -8.20 -13.93 3.54
C PHE A 83 -6.91 -13.10 3.50
N GLY A 84 -6.89 -11.97 2.80
CA GLY A 84 -5.74 -11.06 2.73
C GLY A 84 -5.37 -10.50 4.11
N VAL A 85 -6.36 -10.06 4.90
CA VAL A 85 -6.14 -9.58 6.27
C VAL A 85 -5.64 -10.69 7.17
N GLY A 86 -6.25 -11.89 7.10
CA GLY A 86 -5.83 -13.06 7.86
C GLY A 86 -4.37 -13.44 7.58
N LEU A 87 -3.98 -13.45 6.29
CA LEU A 87 -2.58 -13.72 5.90
C LEU A 87 -1.62 -12.65 6.39
N MET A 88 -1.97 -11.36 6.33
CA MET A 88 -1.11 -10.30 6.87
C MET A 88 -0.85 -10.50 8.37
N ILE A 89 -1.86 -10.90 9.14
CA ILE A 89 -1.73 -11.17 10.57
C ILE A 89 -0.84 -12.40 10.78
N PHE A 90 -1.12 -13.49 10.09
CA PHE A 90 -0.37 -14.75 10.22
C PHE A 90 1.11 -14.58 9.90
N LEU A 91 1.44 -13.81 8.85
CA LEU A 91 2.82 -13.56 8.41
C LEU A 91 3.51 -12.41 9.16
N ASN A 92 2.85 -11.78 10.13
CA ASN A 92 3.37 -10.63 10.87
C ASN A 92 3.82 -9.47 9.94
N VAL A 93 2.99 -9.17 8.94
CA VAL A 93 3.18 -8.04 8.01
C VAL A 93 1.95 -7.14 7.96
N THR A 94 1.23 -7.06 9.07
CA THR A 94 -0.02 -6.30 9.16
C THR A 94 0.20 -4.82 8.86
N HIS A 95 -0.48 -4.35 7.82
CA HIS A 95 -0.55 -2.95 7.42
C HIS A 95 -2.02 -2.64 7.08
N PRO A 96 -2.79 -2.03 7.99
CA PRO A 96 -4.23 -1.87 7.83
C PRO A 96 -4.67 -1.22 6.51
N PRO A 97 -3.98 -0.18 5.99
CA PRO A 97 -4.35 0.40 4.70
C PRO A 97 -4.34 -0.58 3.53
N ALA A 98 -3.47 -1.58 3.58
CA ALA A 98 -3.35 -2.60 2.53
C ALA A 98 -4.57 -3.55 2.48
N GLY A 99 -5.37 -3.63 3.55
CA GLY A 99 -6.60 -4.45 3.58
C GLY A 99 -7.61 -4.07 2.50
N GLY A 100 -7.56 -2.86 1.96
CA GLY A 100 -8.40 -2.42 0.85
C GLY A 100 -7.93 -2.87 -0.55
N ASN A 101 -6.72 -3.36 -0.70
CA ASN A 101 -6.16 -3.71 -2.02
C ASN A 101 -6.96 -4.79 -2.75
N PRO A 102 -7.46 -5.88 -2.12
CA PRO A 102 -8.27 -6.86 -2.83
C PRO A 102 -9.51 -6.24 -3.49
N ILE A 103 -10.13 -5.25 -2.83
CA ILE A 103 -11.28 -4.53 -3.39
C ILE A 103 -10.86 -3.76 -4.64
N ILE A 104 -9.75 -3.02 -4.58
CA ILE A 104 -9.25 -2.22 -5.70
C ILE A 104 -8.91 -3.13 -6.89
N VAL A 105 -8.23 -4.25 -6.63
CA VAL A 105 -7.82 -5.21 -7.66
C VAL A 105 -9.03 -5.85 -8.33
N ILE A 106 -9.98 -6.34 -7.56
CA ILE A 106 -11.14 -7.08 -8.09
C ILE A 106 -12.10 -6.13 -8.81
N MET A 107 -12.47 -5.01 -8.19
CA MET A 107 -13.39 -4.05 -8.82
C MET A 107 -12.79 -3.32 -10.02
N GLY A 108 -11.48 -3.10 -9.99
CA GLY A 108 -10.74 -2.50 -11.11
C GLY A 108 -10.43 -3.48 -12.24
N SER A 109 -10.66 -4.79 -12.04
CA SER A 109 -10.30 -5.85 -13.02
C SER A 109 -8.90 -5.65 -13.58
N VAL A 110 -7.94 -5.36 -12.68
CA VAL A 110 -6.60 -4.92 -13.06
C VAL A 110 -5.77 -6.05 -13.68
N SER A 111 -4.85 -5.69 -14.58
CA SER A 111 -3.89 -6.64 -15.17
C SER A 111 -2.78 -7.03 -14.18
N PRO A 112 -2.06 -8.16 -14.42
CA PRO A 112 -0.96 -8.58 -13.56
C PRO A 112 0.15 -7.56 -13.38
N ASP A 113 0.37 -6.67 -14.35
CA ASP A 113 1.35 -5.58 -14.29
C ASP A 113 1.11 -4.62 -13.11
N TYR A 114 -0.13 -4.58 -12.60
CA TYR A 114 -0.50 -3.81 -11.43
C TYR A 114 0.34 -4.15 -10.19
N LEU A 115 0.83 -5.38 -10.09
CA LEU A 115 1.72 -5.78 -8.98
C LEU A 115 3.07 -5.06 -9.07
N LEU A 116 3.61 -4.90 -10.28
CA LEU A 116 4.88 -4.17 -10.48
C LEU A 116 4.64 -2.67 -10.34
N ASN A 117 3.63 -2.18 -11.02
CA ASN A 117 3.25 -0.78 -11.03
C ASN A 117 1.71 -0.66 -10.97
N PRO A 118 1.14 -0.14 -9.87
CA PRO A 118 1.72 0.72 -8.82
C PRO A 118 2.17 0.02 -7.52
N VAL A 119 1.88 -1.27 -7.28
CA VAL A 119 2.02 -1.84 -5.94
C VAL A 119 3.47 -1.83 -5.44
N ILE A 120 4.38 -2.45 -6.18
CA ILE A 120 5.81 -2.51 -5.78
C ILE A 120 6.45 -1.13 -5.90
N SER A 121 6.38 -0.51 -7.07
CA SER A 121 7.02 0.78 -7.34
C SER A 121 6.51 1.90 -6.43
N GLY A 122 5.19 2.02 -6.28
CA GLY A 122 4.57 3.01 -5.39
C GLY A 122 4.91 2.76 -3.92
N SER A 123 4.91 1.49 -3.47
CA SER A 123 5.31 1.16 -2.09
C SER A 123 6.76 1.56 -1.81
N ILE A 124 7.68 1.36 -2.75
CA ILE A 124 9.07 1.80 -2.61
C ILE A 124 9.14 3.32 -2.51
N ILE A 125 8.40 4.03 -3.34
CA ILE A 125 8.39 5.51 -3.35
C ILE A 125 7.85 6.04 -2.01
N ILE A 126 6.69 5.57 -1.54
CA ILE A 126 6.12 6.05 -0.27
C ILE A 126 7.01 5.74 0.92
N LEU A 127 7.69 4.59 0.92
CA LEU A 127 8.65 4.24 1.96
C LEU A 127 9.91 5.11 1.90
N GLY A 128 10.43 5.37 0.70
CA GLY A 128 11.55 6.28 0.50
C GLY A 128 11.27 7.66 1.07
N PHE A 129 10.13 8.26 0.70
CA PHE A 129 9.67 9.53 1.28
C PHE A 129 9.44 9.43 2.78
N GLY A 130 8.82 8.34 3.26
CA GLY A 130 8.61 8.08 4.68
C GLY A 130 9.92 8.09 5.47
N ILE A 131 10.97 7.42 4.97
CA ILE A 131 12.28 7.39 5.61
C ILE A 131 12.94 8.78 5.56
N ILE A 132 13.00 9.41 4.40
CA ILE A 132 13.63 10.72 4.22
C ILE A 132 12.98 11.75 5.15
N ILE A 133 11.68 11.86 5.12
CA ILE A 133 10.95 12.87 5.89
C ILE A 133 11.05 12.62 7.39
N ASN A 134 10.79 11.39 7.84
CA ASN A 134 10.82 11.10 9.28
C ASN A 134 12.24 11.19 9.85
N ARG A 135 13.23 10.60 9.20
CA ARG A 135 14.59 10.52 9.71
C ARG A 135 15.35 11.83 9.58
N PHE A 136 15.32 12.45 8.41
CA PHE A 136 16.19 13.61 8.12
C PHE A 136 15.50 14.96 8.41
N ILE A 137 14.19 15.09 8.18
CA ILE A 137 13.47 16.34 8.40
C ILE A 137 12.91 16.41 9.82
N LEU A 138 12.27 15.34 10.30
CA LEU A 138 11.65 15.32 11.63
C LEU A 138 12.55 14.82 12.73
N LYS A 139 13.72 14.27 12.40
CA LYS A 139 14.68 13.67 13.35
C LYS A 139 14.03 12.60 14.24
N LYS A 140 13.04 11.87 13.70
CA LYS A 140 12.40 10.74 14.37
C LYS A 140 13.15 9.45 14.09
N SER A 141 13.12 8.50 15.03
CA SER A 141 13.65 7.15 14.83
C SER A 141 12.70 6.37 13.91
N TYR A 142 12.96 6.42 12.59
CA TYR A 142 12.22 5.66 11.58
C TYR A 142 13.19 5.19 10.48
N PRO A 143 13.19 3.91 10.09
CA PRO A 143 12.45 2.79 10.69
C PRO A 143 12.82 2.56 12.16
N LYS A 144 11.92 1.97 12.95
CA LYS A 144 12.21 1.62 14.33
C LYS A 144 13.31 0.55 14.35
N SER A 145 14.46 0.82 14.95
CA SER A 145 15.44 -0.20 15.24
C SER A 145 14.84 -1.26 16.17
N LYS A 146 15.09 -2.54 15.87
CA LYS A 146 14.72 -3.64 16.76
C LYS A 146 15.46 -3.53 18.07
#